data_06235f287a2b87f9d62a8b4885b6f2cd
#
_entry.id   06235f287a2b87f9d62a8b4885b6f2cd
#
_cell.length_a   1.000
_cell.length_b   1.000
_cell.length_c   1.000
_cell.angle_alpha   90.00
_cell.angle_beta   90.00
_cell.angle_gamma   90.00
#
_symmetry.space_group_name_H-M   'P 1'
#
loop_
_entity.id
_entity.type
_entity.pdbx_description
1 polymer ?
#
loop_
_entity_poly.entity_id
_entity_poly.type
_entity_poly.pdbx_seq_one_letter_code
_entity_poly.pdbx_strand_id
1 'polypeptide(L)'
;KSSLMMVGADAASAAGAGVHVFAFEDSDESLADRAMSGLSGVAAESIRNFSLNRGELGQIGNAMNRLTARKNWRVERRPSPYVDDIVRAVRRDVAELKTALVFIDYVQLLRGPRARRYRTGDREQELSDIATELMQAAREDSIAYVLGSQLNRGCEQRDDKRPMASDMRGSGALEERAKCVVMLYRGCVYGPAVAGQDELTNADGDRYLPDGEAWGRLIELLVEKNSNGRTGRAYASFDGPTMRIS
;
A
#
# COMPACT_ATOMS: atom_id res chain seq x y z
N LYS A 1 1.62 -4.45 -2.37
CA LYS A 1 0.78 -3.44 -1.71
C LYS A 1 1.45 -2.94 -0.43
N SER A 2 1.58 -3.80 0.58
CA SER A 2 2.08 -3.45 1.91
C SER A 2 3.44 -2.75 1.88
N SER A 3 4.40 -3.22 1.05
CA SER A 3 5.70 -2.56 0.90
C SER A 3 5.58 -1.12 0.39
N LEU A 4 4.73 -0.86 -0.61
CA LEU A 4 4.50 0.49 -1.13
C LEU A 4 3.85 1.40 -0.07
N MET A 5 2.88 0.86 0.67
CA MET A 5 2.23 1.61 1.75
C MET A 5 3.22 1.96 2.86
N MET A 6 4.09 1.03 3.24
CA MET A 6 5.13 1.28 4.26
C MET A 6 6.17 2.31 3.80
N VAL A 7 6.60 2.26 2.53
CA VAL A 7 7.49 3.28 1.94
C VAL A 7 6.83 4.64 1.92
N GLY A 8 5.56 4.71 1.49
CA GLY A 8 4.79 5.96 1.49
C GLY A 8 4.59 6.53 2.90
N ALA A 9 4.30 5.66 3.86
CA ALA A 9 4.14 6.03 5.26
C ALA A 9 5.46 6.54 5.86
N ASP A 10 6.59 5.87 5.57
CA ASP A 10 7.92 6.32 6.00
C ASP A 10 8.29 7.68 5.41
N ALA A 11 8.08 7.86 4.11
CA ALA A 11 8.36 9.13 3.43
C ALA A 11 7.51 10.28 3.97
N ALA A 12 6.21 10.07 4.19
CA ALA A 12 5.31 11.07 4.75
C ALA A 12 5.71 11.46 6.18
N SER A 13 6.03 10.47 7.02
CA SER A 13 6.50 10.71 8.39
C SER A 13 7.84 11.46 8.40
N ALA A 14 8.76 11.12 7.49
CA ALA A 14 10.04 11.80 7.35
C ALA A 14 9.87 13.27 6.91
N ALA A 15 8.83 13.56 6.13
CA ALA A 15 8.45 14.91 5.74
C ALA A 15 7.70 15.69 6.85
N GLY A 16 7.48 15.08 8.02
CA GLY A 16 6.85 15.71 9.18
C GLY A 16 5.35 15.50 9.29
N ALA A 17 4.70 14.79 8.36
CA ALA A 17 3.29 14.45 8.46
C ALA A 17 3.04 13.42 9.57
N GLY A 18 1.97 13.56 10.32
CA GLY A 18 1.49 12.51 11.21
C GLY A 18 0.91 11.35 10.40
N VAL A 19 1.34 10.13 10.73
CA VAL A 19 0.95 8.91 9.98
C VAL A 19 0.41 7.85 10.91
N HIS A 20 -0.74 7.26 10.53
CA HIS A 20 -1.29 6.08 11.20
C HIS A 20 -1.45 4.93 10.20
N VAL A 21 -0.92 3.76 10.52
CA VAL A 21 -1.02 2.54 9.71
C VAL A 21 -1.83 1.49 10.46
N PHE A 22 -2.92 1.03 9.86
CA PHE A 22 -3.74 -0.09 10.33
C PHE A 22 -3.39 -1.34 9.53
N ALA A 23 -2.76 -2.32 10.18
CA ALA A 23 -2.35 -3.58 9.57
C ALA A 23 -3.24 -4.73 10.04
N PHE A 24 -4.03 -5.29 9.12
CA PHE A 24 -4.99 -6.37 9.40
C PHE A 24 -4.51 -7.74 8.95
N GLU A 25 -3.72 -7.79 7.88
CA GLU A 25 -3.36 -9.05 7.21
C GLU A 25 -2.10 -9.68 7.79
N ASP A 26 -1.08 -8.87 8.03
CA ASP A 26 0.24 -9.37 8.41
C ASP A 26 0.29 -9.83 9.87
N SER A 27 1.02 -10.95 10.10
CA SER A 27 1.45 -11.29 11.46
C SER A 27 2.41 -10.21 11.98
N ASP A 28 2.51 -10.11 13.29
CA ASP A 28 3.39 -9.15 13.97
C ASP A 28 4.84 -9.25 13.47
N GLU A 29 5.32 -10.47 13.26
CA GLU A 29 6.65 -10.77 12.76
C GLU A 29 6.82 -10.35 11.29
N SER A 30 5.86 -10.70 10.43
CA SER A 30 5.93 -10.37 9.00
C SER A 30 5.92 -8.86 8.73
N LEU A 31 5.12 -8.11 9.48
CA LEU A 31 5.07 -6.64 9.35
C LEU A 31 6.37 -6.00 9.83
N ALA A 32 6.90 -6.46 10.98
CA ALA A 32 8.16 -5.97 11.52
C ALA A 32 9.33 -6.28 10.58
N ASP A 33 9.42 -7.51 10.07
CA ASP A 33 10.45 -7.92 9.12
C ASP A 33 10.44 -7.06 7.85
N ARG A 34 9.26 -6.83 7.27
CA ARG A 34 9.12 -5.98 6.08
C ARG A 34 9.50 -4.53 6.35
N ALA A 35 9.02 -3.98 7.46
CA ALA A 35 9.34 -2.61 7.84
C ALA A 35 10.83 -2.46 8.08
N MET A 36 11.44 -3.35 8.86
CA MET A 36 12.86 -3.32 9.15
C MET A 36 13.72 -3.56 7.91
N SER A 37 13.34 -4.52 7.06
CA SER A 37 14.02 -4.80 5.81
C SER A 37 13.98 -3.57 4.87
N GLY A 38 12.80 -3.01 4.65
CA GLY A 38 12.64 -1.82 3.82
C GLY A 38 13.41 -0.60 4.33
N LEU A 39 13.43 -0.38 5.63
CA LEU A 39 14.08 0.78 6.26
C LEU A 39 15.60 0.62 6.42
N SER A 40 16.07 -0.59 6.72
CA SER A 40 17.49 -0.87 6.92
C SER A 40 18.22 -1.18 5.62
N GLY A 41 17.53 -1.72 4.62
CA GLY A 41 18.14 -2.28 3.41
C GLY A 41 18.77 -3.67 3.63
N VAL A 42 18.46 -4.33 4.75
CA VAL A 42 18.87 -5.70 5.05
C VAL A 42 17.80 -6.66 4.54
N ALA A 43 18.20 -7.78 3.94
CA ALA A 43 17.27 -8.77 3.42
C ALA A 43 16.33 -9.30 4.52
N ALA A 44 15.03 -9.36 4.24
CA ALA A 44 14.02 -9.83 5.18
C ALA A 44 14.28 -11.26 5.66
N GLU A 45 14.85 -12.09 4.80
CA GLU A 45 15.26 -13.47 5.15
C GLU A 45 16.39 -13.49 6.19
N SER A 46 17.40 -12.62 6.04
CA SER A 46 18.50 -12.50 7.00
C SER A 46 18.01 -12.05 8.38
N ILE A 47 17.04 -11.14 8.40
CA ILE A 47 16.39 -10.66 9.65
C ILE A 47 15.65 -11.83 10.30
N ARG A 48 14.81 -12.52 9.57
CA ARG A 48 13.97 -13.64 10.07
C ARG A 48 14.79 -14.82 10.58
N ASN A 49 15.88 -15.14 9.88
CA ASN A 49 16.73 -16.28 10.22
C ASN A 49 17.85 -15.93 11.22
N PHE A 50 17.88 -14.66 11.70
CA PHE A 50 18.93 -14.15 12.59
C PHE A 50 20.36 -14.36 12.01
N SER A 51 20.49 -14.37 10.68
CA SER A 51 21.76 -14.55 9.98
C SER A 51 22.32 -13.18 9.55
N LEU A 52 22.70 -12.37 10.53
CA LEU A 52 23.12 -11.00 10.36
C LEU A 52 24.62 -10.83 10.60
N ASN A 53 25.31 -10.16 9.71
CA ASN A 53 26.68 -9.70 9.94
C ASN A 53 26.71 -8.38 10.75
N ARG A 54 27.90 -7.94 11.19
CA ARG A 54 28.05 -6.71 11.98
C ARG A 54 27.54 -5.44 11.27
N GLY A 55 27.75 -5.37 9.95
CA GLY A 55 27.28 -4.22 9.15
C GLY A 55 25.76 -4.17 9.11
N GLU A 56 25.10 -5.29 8.86
CA GLU A 56 23.65 -5.44 8.83
C GLU A 56 23.02 -5.12 10.20
N LEU A 57 23.62 -5.58 11.30
CA LEU A 57 23.19 -5.21 12.65
C LEU A 57 23.25 -3.68 12.86
N GLY A 58 24.32 -3.03 12.38
CA GLY A 58 24.43 -1.58 12.41
C GLY A 58 23.35 -0.87 11.59
N GLN A 59 23.03 -1.38 10.40
CA GLN A 59 21.96 -0.85 9.54
C GLN A 59 20.58 -0.97 10.21
N ILE A 60 20.28 -2.12 10.81
CA ILE A 60 19.05 -2.33 11.58
C ILE A 60 18.97 -1.39 12.77
N GLY A 61 20.06 -1.26 13.56
CA GLY A 61 20.13 -0.35 14.68
C GLY A 61 19.86 1.12 14.28
N ASN A 62 20.44 1.55 13.16
CA ASN A 62 20.20 2.89 12.61
C ASN A 62 18.74 3.08 12.15
N ALA A 63 18.12 2.06 11.53
CA ALA A 63 16.72 2.10 11.13
C ALA A 63 15.79 2.19 12.36
N MET A 64 16.04 1.39 13.39
CA MET A 64 15.32 1.45 14.66
C MET A 64 15.42 2.82 15.32
N ASN A 65 16.64 3.39 15.42
CA ASN A 65 16.85 4.71 16.00
C ASN A 65 16.06 5.79 15.24
N ARG A 66 16.04 5.72 13.91
CA ARG A 66 15.23 6.65 13.08
C ARG A 66 13.74 6.52 13.35
N LEU A 67 13.22 5.31 13.49
CA LEU A 67 11.79 5.07 13.79
C LEU A 67 11.43 5.56 15.19
N THR A 68 12.24 5.22 16.21
CA THR A 68 11.96 5.60 17.61
C THR A 68 12.09 7.10 17.84
N ALA A 69 12.91 7.80 17.05
CA ALA A 69 13.01 9.25 17.11
C ALA A 69 11.78 9.97 16.55
N ARG A 70 10.99 9.30 15.69
CA ARG A 70 9.78 9.86 15.08
C ARG A 70 8.59 9.70 16.02
N LYS A 71 8.06 10.82 16.50
CA LYS A 71 6.85 10.84 17.36
C LYS A 71 5.54 10.95 16.58
N ASN A 72 5.64 11.15 15.27
CA ASN A 72 4.51 11.35 14.35
C ASN A 72 4.11 10.09 13.56
N TRP A 73 4.47 8.91 14.07
CA TRP A 73 4.22 7.63 13.43
C TRP A 73 3.56 6.66 14.40
N ARG A 74 2.44 6.06 13.98
CA ARG A 74 1.77 4.99 14.72
C ARG A 74 1.45 3.81 13.79
N VAL A 75 1.71 2.61 14.27
CA VAL A 75 1.25 1.38 13.63
C VAL A 75 0.36 0.65 14.61
N GLU A 76 -0.88 0.42 14.24
CA GLU A 76 -1.84 -0.38 15.01
C GLU A 76 -2.02 -1.73 14.32
N ARG A 77 -1.64 -2.77 15.03
CA ARG A 77 -1.74 -4.17 14.58
C ARG A 77 -2.97 -4.80 15.17
N ARG A 78 -3.66 -5.64 14.37
CA ARG A 78 -4.92 -6.29 14.77
C ARG A 78 -5.94 -5.29 15.34
N PRO A 79 -6.17 -4.18 14.64
CA PRO A 79 -7.14 -3.19 15.10
C PRO A 79 -8.55 -3.78 15.09
N SER A 80 -9.49 -3.09 15.75
CA SER A 80 -10.90 -3.41 15.57
C SER A 80 -11.26 -3.35 14.07
N PRO A 81 -11.95 -4.35 13.52
CA PRO A 81 -12.29 -4.35 12.10
C PRO A 81 -13.41 -3.36 11.75
N TYR A 82 -14.12 -2.79 12.69
CA TYR A 82 -15.23 -1.90 12.44
C TYR A 82 -14.76 -0.50 12.05
N VAL A 83 -15.31 0.03 10.95
CA VAL A 83 -14.90 1.33 10.39
C VAL A 83 -15.05 2.48 11.37
N ASP A 84 -16.11 2.49 12.17
CA ASP A 84 -16.35 3.51 13.21
C ASP A 84 -15.30 3.50 14.33
N ASP A 85 -14.73 2.33 14.65
CA ASP A 85 -13.62 2.24 15.62
C ASP A 85 -12.33 2.79 15.01
N ILE A 86 -12.08 2.52 13.72
CA ILE A 86 -10.94 3.08 12.97
C ILE A 86 -11.03 4.61 12.94
N VAL A 87 -12.17 5.16 12.52
CA VAL A 87 -12.37 6.61 12.48
C VAL A 87 -12.17 7.24 13.86
N ARG A 88 -12.68 6.61 14.92
CA ARG A 88 -12.49 7.09 16.29
C ARG A 88 -11.02 7.05 16.74
N ALA A 89 -10.27 6.00 16.37
CA ALA A 89 -8.84 5.91 16.66
C ALA A 89 -8.07 7.01 15.92
N VAL A 90 -8.37 7.23 14.64
CA VAL A 90 -7.75 8.28 13.83
C VAL A 90 -8.02 9.66 14.41
N ARG A 91 -9.24 9.97 14.84
CA ARG A 91 -9.58 11.28 15.45
C ARG A 91 -8.79 11.58 16.72
N ARG A 92 -8.51 10.57 17.55
CA ARG A 92 -7.58 10.74 18.68
C ARG A 92 -6.19 11.11 18.20
N ASP A 93 -5.71 10.46 17.16
CA ASP A 93 -4.36 10.67 16.64
C ASP A 93 -4.22 11.98 15.85
N VAL A 94 -5.28 12.47 15.24
CA VAL A 94 -5.31 13.83 14.66
C VAL A 94 -4.99 14.86 15.73
N ALA A 95 -5.58 14.71 16.91
CA ALA A 95 -5.34 15.62 18.04
C ALA A 95 -3.93 15.44 18.65
N GLU A 96 -3.44 14.20 18.79
CA GLU A 96 -2.20 13.88 19.47
C GLU A 96 -0.97 13.98 18.58
N LEU A 97 -1.04 13.43 17.36
CA LEU A 97 0.07 13.23 16.42
C LEU A 97 0.01 14.14 15.21
N LYS A 98 -1.03 14.98 15.09
CA LYS A 98 -1.34 15.76 13.87
C LYS A 98 -1.41 14.85 12.64
N THR A 99 -2.09 13.71 12.80
CA THR A 99 -2.24 12.73 11.72
C THR A 99 -2.87 13.38 10.50
N ALA A 100 -2.17 13.32 9.38
CA ALA A 100 -2.61 13.79 8.08
C ALA A 100 -2.84 12.65 7.08
N LEU A 101 -2.23 11.49 7.33
CA LEU A 101 -2.24 10.36 6.42
C LEU A 101 -2.51 9.05 7.17
N VAL A 102 -3.48 8.28 6.68
CA VAL A 102 -3.88 7.00 7.27
C VAL A 102 -3.78 5.91 6.22
N PHE A 103 -3.07 4.83 6.53
CA PHE A 103 -2.97 3.65 5.68
C PHE A 103 -3.78 2.50 6.26
N ILE A 104 -4.53 1.79 5.42
CA ILE A 104 -5.33 0.60 5.81
C ILE A 104 -4.97 -0.57 4.89
N ASP A 105 -4.36 -1.60 5.41
CA ASP A 105 -3.94 -2.81 4.67
C ASP A 105 -4.67 -4.04 5.19
N TYR A 106 -5.76 -4.43 4.53
CA TYR A 106 -6.47 -3.92 3.35
C TYR A 106 -7.98 -3.77 3.66
N VAL A 107 -8.67 -2.95 2.86
CA VAL A 107 -10.05 -2.51 3.10
C VAL A 107 -11.08 -3.66 3.20
N GLN A 108 -10.86 -4.75 2.47
CA GLN A 108 -11.78 -5.90 2.53
C GLN A 108 -11.74 -6.67 3.85
N LEU A 109 -10.87 -6.36 4.79
CA LEU A 109 -10.90 -6.91 6.15
C LEU A 109 -11.73 -6.06 7.11
N LEU A 110 -12.09 -4.83 6.69
CA LEU A 110 -12.97 -3.98 7.48
C LEU A 110 -14.41 -4.51 7.51
N ARG A 111 -15.10 -4.14 8.58
CA ARG A 111 -16.53 -4.30 8.78
C ARG A 111 -17.21 -2.93 8.73
N GLY A 112 -18.42 -2.90 8.24
CA GLY A 112 -19.25 -1.70 8.26
C GLY A 112 -19.53 -1.19 9.67
N PRO A 113 -20.22 -0.04 9.79
CA PRO A 113 -20.57 0.55 11.08
C PRO A 113 -21.30 -0.45 11.98
N ARG A 114 -20.96 -0.49 13.28
CA ARG A 114 -21.55 -1.40 14.28
C ARG A 114 -23.07 -1.30 14.39
N ALA A 115 -23.61 -0.12 14.16
CA ALA A 115 -25.05 0.14 14.22
C ALA A 115 -25.82 -0.52 13.06
N ARG A 116 -25.13 -0.92 11.98
CA ARG A 116 -25.73 -1.50 10.79
C ARG A 116 -25.55 -3.01 10.77
N ARG A 117 -26.60 -3.72 10.37
CA ARG A 117 -26.56 -5.20 10.23
C ARG A 117 -26.51 -5.54 8.76
N TYR A 118 -25.54 -6.38 8.37
CA TYR A 118 -25.37 -6.90 7.02
C TYR A 118 -25.73 -8.39 7.01
N ARG A 119 -26.47 -8.83 5.97
CA ARG A 119 -26.78 -10.23 5.73
C ARG A 119 -25.67 -10.90 4.94
N THR A 120 -25.69 -12.22 4.88
CA THR A 120 -24.85 -12.97 3.94
C THR A 120 -25.20 -12.56 2.52
N GLY A 121 -24.23 -12.03 1.75
CA GLY A 121 -24.43 -11.46 0.41
C GLY A 121 -24.36 -9.95 0.34
N ASP A 122 -24.52 -9.21 1.44
CA ASP A 122 -24.51 -7.73 1.47
C ASP A 122 -23.08 -7.13 1.43
N ARG A 123 -22.07 -7.91 1.04
CA ARG A 123 -20.67 -7.46 1.14
C ARG A 123 -20.35 -6.22 0.30
N GLU A 124 -20.94 -6.09 -0.87
CA GLU A 124 -20.77 -4.90 -1.70
C GLU A 124 -21.37 -3.66 -1.03
N GLN A 125 -22.56 -3.81 -0.45
CA GLN A 125 -23.19 -2.72 0.30
C GLN A 125 -22.36 -2.37 1.56
N GLU A 126 -21.83 -3.36 2.27
CA GLU A 126 -20.95 -3.15 3.43
C GLU A 126 -19.69 -2.37 3.04
N LEU A 127 -19.05 -2.71 1.92
CA LEU A 127 -17.89 -1.98 1.39
C LEU A 127 -18.25 -0.56 0.93
N SER A 128 -19.44 -0.38 0.37
CA SER A 128 -19.96 0.94 0.02
C SER A 128 -20.12 1.83 1.25
N ASP A 129 -20.64 1.28 2.34
CA ASP A 129 -20.83 2.02 3.58
C ASP A 129 -19.47 2.35 4.24
N ILE A 130 -18.52 1.41 4.23
CA ILE A 130 -17.15 1.64 4.71
C ILE A 130 -16.50 2.77 3.92
N ALA A 131 -16.57 2.74 2.59
CA ALA A 131 -15.98 3.77 1.74
C ALA A 131 -16.63 5.14 1.98
N THR A 132 -17.93 5.17 2.22
CA THR A 132 -18.68 6.40 2.53
C THR A 132 -18.24 7.00 3.87
N GLU A 133 -18.13 6.16 4.90
CA GLU A 133 -17.70 6.57 6.24
C GLU A 133 -16.26 7.13 6.22
N LEU A 134 -15.34 6.42 5.57
CA LEU A 134 -13.96 6.89 5.45
C LEU A 134 -13.84 8.17 4.63
N MET A 135 -14.63 8.32 3.55
CA MET A 135 -14.63 9.54 2.75
C MET A 135 -15.19 10.73 3.54
N GLN A 136 -16.23 10.51 4.36
CA GLN A 136 -16.80 11.56 5.21
C GLN A 136 -15.77 11.97 6.27
N ALA A 137 -15.16 11.02 6.98
CA ALA A 137 -14.11 11.27 7.97
C ALA A 137 -12.91 12.01 7.34
N ALA A 138 -12.50 11.63 6.12
CA ALA A 138 -11.41 12.30 5.41
C ALA A 138 -11.69 13.80 5.19
N ARG A 139 -12.94 14.14 4.87
CA ARG A 139 -13.35 15.54 4.68
C ARG A 139 -13.46 16.32 5.97
N GLU A 140 -14.12 15.74 6.98
CA GLU A 140 -14.36 16.37 8.27
C GLU A 140 -13.06 16.66 9.02
N ASP A 141 -12.14 15.69 9.00
CA ASP A 141 -10.89 15.75 9.75
C ASP A 141 -9.71 16.30 8.90
N SER A 142 -9.93 16.62 7.61
CA SER A 142 -8.91 17.12 6.65
C SER A 142 -7.69 16.19 6.54
N ILE A 143 -7.95 14.90 6.48
CA ILE A 143 -6.92 13.83 6.38
C ILE A 143 -7.08 13.03 5.08
N ALA A 144 -6.05 12.27 4.71
CA ALA A 144 -6.10 11.36 3.58
C ALA A 144 -6.06 9.90 4.03
N TYR A 145 -6.97 9.07 3.51
CA TYR A 145 -6.91 7.62 3.64
C TYR A 145 -6.32 6.97 2.39
N VAL A 146 -5.34 6.10 2.57
CA VAL A 146 -4.75 5.25 1.54
C VAL A 146 -5.15 3.82 1.84
N LEU A 147 -6.00 3.25 0.98
CA LEU A 147 -6.60 1.93 1.17
C LEU A 147 -5.90 0.92 0.28
N GLY A 148 -5.30 -0.12 0.87
CA GLY A 148 -4.96 -1.32 0.12
C GLY A 148 -6.24 -2.04 -0.30
N SER A 149 -6.29 -2.54 -1.54
CA SER A 149 -7.39 -3.35 -2.03
C SER A 149 -6.87 -4.62 -2.69
N GLN A 150 -7.57 -5.72 -2.45
CA GLN A 150 -7.28 -6.99 -3.10
C GLN A 150 -8.00 -7.06 -4.45
N LEU A 151 -7.33 -7.65 -5.43
CA LEU A 151 -7.86 -7.84 -6.78
C LEU A 151 -8.59 -9.18 -6.92
N ASN A 152 -9.52 -9.24 -7.86
CA ASN A 152 -10.07 -10.49 -8.35
C ASN A 152 -9.02 -11.21 -9.22
N ARG A 153 -8.99 -12.54 -9.14
CA ARG A 153 -8.09 -13.36 -9.95
C ARG A 153 -8.43 -13.37 -11.45
N GLY A 154 -9.54 -12.77 -11.84
CA GLY A 154 -9.97 -12.70 -13.25
C GLY A 154 -8.96 -11.96 -14.14
N CYS A 155 -8.20 -11.01 -13.60
CA CYS A 155 -7.14 -10.32 -14.37
C CYS A 155 -6.03 -11.28 -14.83
N GLU A 156 -5.77 -12.36 -14.10
CA GLU A 156 -4.75 -13.37 -14.43
C GLU A 156 -5.12 -14.23 -15.65
N GLN A 157 -6.40 -14.25 -16.04
CA GLN A 157 -6.91 -15.03 -17.18
C GLN A 157 -6.84 -14.27 -18.50
N ARG A 158 -6.56 -12.98 -18.49
CA ARG A 158 -6.42 -12.14 -19.68
C ARG A 158 -5.02 -12.31 -20.31
N ASP A 159 -4.92 -12.01 -21.60
CA ASP A 159 -3.62 -11.93 -22.29
C ASP A 159 -2.78 -10.83 -21.67
N ASP A 160 -3.29 -9.60 -21.61
CA ASP A 160 -2.72 -8.54 -20.79
C ASP A 160 -3.23 -8.64 -19.34
N LYS A 161 -2.32 -9.02 -18.45
CA LYS A 161 -2.60 -9.25 -17.03
C LYS A 161 -2.52 -7.96 -16.19
N ARG A 162 -2.36 -6.80 -16.84
CA ARG A 162 -2.40 -5.52 -16.14
C ARG A 162 -3.77 -5.33 -15.50
N PRO A 163 -3.83 -5.07 -14.19
CA PRO A 163 -5.10 -4.89 -13.51
C PRO A 163 -5.75 -3.56 -13.88
N MET A 164 -7.07 -3.58 -13.98
CA MET A 164 -7.93 -2.42 -14.17
C MET A 164 -8.74 -2.13 -12.91
N ALA A 165 -9.34 -0.95 -12.81
CA ALA A 165 -10.16 -0.57 -11.65
C ALA A 165 -11.31 -1.56 -11.39
N SER A 166 -11.90 -2.12 -12.44
CA SER A 166 -12.95 -3.16 -12.37
C SER A 166 -12.49 -4.49 -11.75
N ASP A 167 -11.19 -4.73 -11.67
CA ASP A 167 -10.64 -5.95 -11.06
C ASP A 167 -10.57 -5.86 -9.52
N MET A 168 -10.81 -4.71 -8.92
CA MET A 168 -10.88 -4.60 -7.45
C MET A 168 -12.08 -5.41 -6.94
N ARG A 169 -11.88 -6.25 -5.96
CA ARG A 169 -12.94 -7.11 -5.40
C ARG A 169 -13.98 -6.28 -4.64
N GLY A 170 -15.22 -6.32 -5.07
CA GLY A 170 -16.33 -5.52 -4.51
C GLY A 170 -16.21 -4.02 -4.86
N SER A 171 -15.75 -3.71 -6.07
CA SER A 171 -15.10 -2.45 -6.42
C SER A 171 -15.98 -1.25 -6.72
N GLY A 172 -17.23 -1.44 -7.14
CA GLY A 172 -18.03 -0.31 -7.66
C GLY A 172 -18.01 0.91 -6.75
N ALA A 173 -18.27 0.71 -5.46
CA ALA A 173 -18.31 1.79 -4.49
C ALA A 173 -16.93 2.36 -4.13
N LEU A 174 -15.90 1.50 -4.05
CA LEU A 174 -14.54 1.96 -3.77
C LEU A 174 -13.99 2.79 -4.93
N GLU A 175 -14.19 2.31 -6.17
CA GLU A 175 -13.79 3.04 -7.37
C GLU A 175 -14.52 4.39 -7.49
N GLU A 176 -15.84 4.40 -7.28
CA GLU A 176 -16.65 5.61 -7.36
C GLU A 176 -16.17 6.68 -6.39
N ARG A 177 -15.90 6.30 -5.13
CA ARG A 177 -15.58 7.25 -4.04
C ARG A 177 -14.12 7.63 -3.95
N ALA A 178 -13.21 6.81 -4.45
CA ALA A 178 -11.79 7.10 -4.45
C ALA A 178 -11.48 8.33 -5.32
N LYS A 179 -10.64 9.23 -4.82
CA LYS A 179 -10.11 10.37 -5.60
C LYS A 179 -8.99 9.94 -6.53
N CYS A 180 -8.25 8.91 -6.17
CA CYS A 180 -7.19 8.34 -6.97
C CYS A 180 -7.23 6.81 -6.84
N VAL A 181 -7.05 6.11 -7.95
CA VAL A 181 -6.95 4.65 -8.02
C VAL A 181 -5.67 4.30 -8.74
N VAL A 182 -4.78 3.60 -8.05
CA VAL A 182 -3.50 3.15 -8.61
C VAL A 182 -3.44 1.64 -8.54
N MET A 183 -3.32 1.00 -9.70
CA MET A 183 -3.10 -0.42 -9.81
C MET A 183 -1.61 -0.72 -9.85
N LEU A 184 -1.20 -1.83 -9.25
CA LEU A 184 0.18 -2.28 -9.20
C LEU A 184 0.35 -3.51 -10.08
N TYR A 185 1.30 -3.47 -10.98
CA TYR A 185 1.63 -4.59 -11.87
C TYR A 185 3.11 -4.92 -11.84
N ARG A 186 3.43 -6.20 -11.79
CA ARG A 186 4.79 -6.74 -11.91
C ARG A 186 4.80 -7.80 -12.99
N GLY A 187 5.17 -7.42 -14.21
CA GLY A 187 5.16 -8.29 -15.37
C GLY A 187 6.05 -9.53 -15.20
N CYS A 188 7.19 -9.39 -14.53
CA CYS A 188 8.13 -10.49 -14.28
C CYS A 188 7.54 -11.70 -13.55
N VAL A 189 6.42 -11.51 -12.83
CA VAL A 189 5.69 -12.61 -12.16
C VAL A 189 5.03 -13.54 -13.18
N TYR A 190 4.74 -13.04 -14.37
CA TYR A 190 4.00 -13.75 -15.42
C TYR A 190 4.90 -14.25 -16.56
N GLY A 191 6.14 -13.85 -16.61
CA GLY A 191 7.10 -14.28 -17.64
C GLY A 191 8.10 -13.20 -18.05
N PRO A 192 8.82 -13.43 -19.14
CA PRO A 192 9.71 -12.44 -19.72
C PRO A 192 8.93 -11.25 -20.28
N ALA A 193 9.60 -10.11 -20.42
CA ALA A 193 9.02 -8.92 -21.04
C ALA A 193 8.63 -9.19 -22.50
N VAL A 194 7.49 -8.66 -22.93
CA VAL A 194 6.92 -8.86 -24.28
C VAL A 194 7.05 -7.58 -25.08
N ALA A 195 7.69 -7.67 -26.26
CA ALA A 195 7.83 -6.55 -27.18
C ALA A 195 6.48 -5.95 -27.58
N GLY A 196 6.39 -4.63 -27.66
CA GLY A 196 5.15 -3.89 -27.93
C GLY A 196 4.21 -3.74 -26.73
N GLN A 197 4.33 -4.60 -25.72
CA GLN A 197 3.48 -4.56 -24.52
C GLN A 197 4.22 -4.00 -23.30
N ASP A 198 5.47 -4.40 -23.11
CA ASP A 198 6.27 -4.09 -21.91
C ASP A 198 7.40 -3.10 -22.18
N GLU A 199 7.38 -2.44 -23.33
CA GLU A 199 8.36 -1.44 -23.69
C GLU A 199 8.24 -0.18 -22.82
N LEU A 200 9.39 0.31 -22.38
CA LEU A 200 9.53 1.54 -21.62
C LEU A 200 10.13 2.63 -22.52
N THR A 201 10.00 3.89 -22.12
CA THR A 201 10.64 5.03 -22.78
C THR A 201 11.69 5.61 -21.84
N ASN A 202 12.93 5.74 -22.32
CA ASN A 202 14.03 6.35 -21.56
C ASN A 202 13.92 7.90 -21.56
N ALA A 203 14.85 8.56 -20.88
CA ALA A 203 14.90 10.02 -20.79
C ALA A 203 15.10 10.71 -22.16
N ASP A 204 15.71 10.02 -23.10
CA ASP A 204 15.99 10.53 -24.47
C ASP A 204 14.80 10.30 -25.42
N GLY A 205 13.74 9.63 -24.95
CA GLY A 205 12.54 9.33 -25.71
C GLY A 205 12.58 8.02 -26.49
N ASP A 206 13.65 7.22 -26.35
CA ASP A 206 13.77 5.94 -27.03
C ASP A 206 12.98 4.85 -26.31
N ARG A 207 12.35 4.00 -27.09
CA ARG A 207 11.64 2.81 -26.57
C ARG A 207 12.61 1.65 -26.44
N TYR A 208 12.54 0.97 -25.30
CA TYR A 208 13.34 -0.22 -25.04
C TYR A 208 12.55 -1.26 -24.27
N LEU A 209 12.89 -2.52 -24.43
CA LEU A 209 12.32 -3.63 -23.68
C LEU A 209 13.23 -3.91 -22.46
N PRO A 210 12.72 -3.78 -21.22
CA PRO A 210 13.52 -4.12 -20.05
C PRO A 210 13.78 -5.63 -20.02
N ASP A 211 14.98 -6.01 -19.64
CA ASP A 211 15.42 -7.40 -19.55
C ASP A 211 16.01 -7.76 -18.18
N GLY A 212 16.25 -9.04 -17.98
CA GLY A 212 17.01 -9.58 -16.85
C GLY A 212 16.62 -8.95 -15.51
N GLU A 213 17.60 -8.34 -14.86
CA GLU A 213 17.45 -7.75 -13.53
C GLU A 213 16.50 -6.55 -13.52
N ALA A 214 16.53 -5.72 -14.57
CA ALA A 214 15.66 -4.55 -14.71
C ALA A 214 14.18 -4.98 -14.74
N TRP A 215 13.85 -6.01 -15.55
CA TRP A 215 12.50 -6.58 -15.61
C TRP A 215 12.08 -7.19 -14.29
N GLY A 216 12.98 -7.94 -13.63
CA GLY A 216 12.73 -8.58 -12.33
C GLY A 216 12.37 -7.59 -11.22
N ARG A 217 12.86 -6.35 -11.32
CA ARG A 217 12.63 -5.29 -10.33
C ARG A 217 11.52 -4.32 -10.72
N LEU A 218 11.02 -4.34 -11.95
CA LEU A 218 10.05 -3.36 -12.42
C LEU A 218 8.69 -3.51 -11.73
N ILE A 219 8.15 -2.38 -11.23
CA ILE A 219 6.76 -2.21 -10.87
C ILE A 219 6.15 -1.13 -11.74
N GLU A 220 5.02 -1.40 -12.36
CA GLU A 220 4.18 -0.41 -12.99
C GLU A 220 3.13 0.09 -12.00
N LEU A 221 2.99 1.39 -11.93
CA LEU A 221 1.98 2.11 -11.18
C LEU A 221 0.97 2.65 -12.21
N LEU A 222 -0.15 1.95 -12.38
CA LEU A 222 -1.17 2.30 -13.35
C LEU A 222 -2.19 3.21 -12.67
N VAL A 223 -2.16 4.50 -12.96
CA VAL A 223 -3.10 5.49 -12.43
C VAL A 223 -4.38 5.42 -13.26
N GLU A 224 -5.33 4.61 -12.81
CA GLU A 224 -6.60 4.36 -13.50
C GLU A 224 -7.63 5.48 -13.27
N LYS A 225 -7.56 6.13 -12.10
CA LYS A 225 -8.40 7.27 -11.76
C LYS A 225 -7.58 8.32 -11.03
N ASN A 226 -7.77 9.58 -11.40
CA ASN A 226 -7.20 10.71 -10.69
C ASN A 226 -8.13 11.93 -10.84
N SER A 227 -8.89 12.25 -9.82
CA SER A 227 -9.84 13.37 -9.85
C SER A 227 -9.18 14.75 -9.92
N ASN A 228 -7.89 14.85 -9.58
CA ASN A 228 -7.17 16.11 -9.51
C ASN A 228 -6.02 16.22 -10.52
N GLY A 229 -5.90 15.26 -11.45
CA GLY A 229 -4.81 15.24 -12.40
C GLY A 229 -5.05 14.23 -13.54
N ARG A 230 -3.96 13.89 -14.23
CA ARG A 230 -4.01 12.95 -15.37
C ARG A 230 -3.95 11.51 -14.86
N THR A 231 -4.56 10.62 -15.62
CA THR A 231 -4.30 9.17 -15.58
C THR A 231 -3.06 8.85 -16.39
N GLY A 232 -2.50 7.66 -16.22
CA GLY A 232 -1.30 7.24 -16.94
C GLY A 232 -0.50 6.18 -16.19
N ARG A 233 0.76 6.03 -16.56
CA ARG A 233 1.67 5.05 -15.97
C ARG A 233 2.88 5.73 -15.36
N ALA A 234 3.31 5.22 -14.21
CA ALA A 234 4.60 5.52 -13.62
C ALA A 234 5.31 4.19 -13.31
N TYR A 235 6.61 4.26 -13.15
CA TYR A 235 7.43 3.08 -12.92
C TYR A 235 8.26 3.26 -11.66
N ALA A 236 8.51 2.16 -10.96
CA ALA A 236 9.35 2.10 -9.79
C ALA A 236 10.17 0.81 -9.80
N SER A 237 11.27 0.80 -9.07
CA SER A 237 12.07 -0.41 -8.86
C SER A 237 11.71 -1.06 -7.52
N PHE A 238 11.48 -2.35 -7.53
CA PHE A 238 11.23 -3.16 -6.33
C PHE A 238 12.35 -4.16 -6.10
N ASP A 239 13.06 -3.99 -5.01
CA ASP A 239 14.03 -4.96 -4.55
C ASP A 239 13.35 -5.98 -3.60
N GLY A 240 13.09 -7.17 -4.12
CA GLY A 240 12.37 -8.22 -3.41
C GLY A 240 13.02 -8.64 -2.08
N PRO A 241 14.32 -8.91 -2.04
CA PRO A 241 15.03 -9.28 -0.81
C PRO A 241 14.87 -8.24 0.31
N THR A 242 14.99 -6.97 0.01
CA THR A 242 14.92 -5.87 0.99
C THR A 242 13.55 -5.22 1.09
N MET A 243 12.56 -5.67 0.31
CA MET A 243 11.21 -5.09 0.23
C MET A 243 11.17 -3.59 -0.09
N ARG A 244 12.25 -3.04 -0.64
CA ARG A 244 12.36 -1.60 -0.97
C ARG A 244 11.74 -1.29 -2.31
N ILE A 245 11.15 -0.11 -2.37
CA ILE A 245 10.66 0.51 -3.62
C ILE A 245 11.38 1.85 -3.77
N SER A 246 11.91 2.11 -4.95
CA SER A 246 12.63 3.33 -5.30
C SER A 246 12.24 3.81 -6.71
#